data_c9c980da2e0cdcc89ac5e47b5eb44ccc
#
_entry.id   c9c980da2e0cdcc89ac5e47b5eb44ccc
#
_cell.length_a   1.000
_cell.length_b   1.000
_cell.length_c   1.000
_cell.angle_alpha   90.00
_cell.angle_beta   90.00
_cell.angle_gamma   90.00
#
_symmetry.space_group_name_H-M   'P 1'
#
loop_
_entity.id
_entity.type
_entity.pdbx_description
1 polymer ?
#
loop_
_entity_poly.entity_id
_entity_poly.type
_entity_poly.pdbx_seq_one_letter_code
_entity_poly.pdbx_strand_id
1 'polypeptide(L)'
;MKTLDNKVVYIVMTGAKKCSIIPELVREFVGEGASTYTFFTDMARKIANMKDFEIPGNKISLDYSKNGEEIPLEDIVLVVPATFNALNKATQGIADNYPMTIVASAIGKRKKVIFAPAMNRSLWEHPITLRSLETLQQWGCQVVWPEITSDKITMAPLEKIADTTYNCFSRIRYDSERLSIDEDYLKAVEENFPEFRSVGESLLEGDFIKGSAGFMSKKVKEGILVSATGSSVGSLTKGDVSLVVGTDNRKVKWKGEKHPSSEMPIISEVYQAMPEARAIIHTHGRKLTYSPAMQRYASAEYLRYGRFGELSKIYGILKENNGFGIMKLHGELCIGDSLYDALQKLKGRIEDAK
;
A
#
# COMPACT_ATOMS: atom_id res chain seq x y z
N MET A 1 9.50 2.20 16.91
CA MET A 1 10.59 2.58 15.96
C MET A 1 9.96 3.45 14.87
N LYS A 2 10.54 4.61 14.58
CA LYS A 2 10.01 5.50 13.52
C LYS A 2 10.38 4.95 12.15
N THR A 3 9.41 4.86 11.24
CA THR A 3 9.60 4.19 9.93
C THR A 3 10.54 4.96 8.99
N LEU A 4 10.61 6.27 9.14
CA LEU A 4 11.45 7.15 8.30
C LEU A 4 12.63 7.76 9.07
N ASP A 5 13.03 7.13 10.17
CA ASP A 5 14.15 7.64 10.96
C ASP A 5 15.42 7.81 10.10
N ASN A 6 16.01 9.00 10.14
CA ASN A 6 17.18 9.38 9.33
C ASN A 6 16.98 9.28 7.80
N LYS A 7 15.74 9.32 7.29
CA LYS A 7 15.47 9.34 5.85
C LYS A 7 15.29 10.74 5.32
N VAL A 8 15.77 10.97 4.11
CA VAL A 8 15.61 12.23 3.37
C VAL A 8 14.49 12.04 2.34
N VAL A 9 13.39 12.75 2.53
CA VAL A 9 12.20 12.67 1.68
C VAL A 9 12.04 13.96 0.89
N TYR A 10 12.11 13.86 -0.44
CA TYR A 10 11.82 14.97 -1.34
C TYR A 10 10.35 14.95 -1.75
N ILE A 11 9.69 16.10 -1.64
CA ILE A 11 8.28 16.28 -1.99
C ILE A 11 8.20 17.31 -3.11
N VAL A 12 7.93 16.84 -4.32
CA VAL A 12 7.76 17.66 -5.52
C VAL A 12 6.29 18.01 -5.67
N MET A 13 5.97 19.28 -5.47
CA MET A 13 4.63 19.84 -5.55
C MET A 13 4.33 20.33 -6.97
N THR A 14 3.26 19.82 -7.59
CA THR A 14 2.78 20.33 -8.85
C THR A 14 1.39 20.96 -8.73
N GLY A 15 1.01 21.87 -9.64
CA GLY A 15 -0.12 22.77 -9.45
C GLY A 15 -1.49 22.09 -9.53
N ALA A 16 -2.00 21.56 -8.42
CA ALA A 16 -3.35 21.04 -8.28
C ALA A 16 -4.01 21.52 -6.98
N LYS A 17 -5.34 21.57 -6.94
CA LYS A 17 -6.12 21.99 -5.75
C LYS A 17 -5.73 21.21 -4.47
N LYS A 18 -5.28 19.98 -4.61
CA LYS A 18 -4.83 19.12 -3.50
C LYS A 18 -3.52 19.58 -2.83
N CYS A 19 -2.87 20.63 -3.30
CA CYS A 19 -1.71 21.21 -2.64
C CYS A 19 -2.00 21.62 -1.18
N SER A 20 -3.22 22.04 -0.87
CA SER A 20 -3.63 22.53 0.45
C SER A 20 -3.59 21.47 1.56
N ILE A 21 -3.68 20.19 1.22
CA ILE A 21 -3.66 19.11 2.22
C ILE A 21 -2.27 18.48 2.41
N ILE A 22 -1.31 18.76 1.52
CA ILE A 22 0.03 18.13 1.58
C ILE A 22 0.82 18.50 2.84
N PRO A 23 0.64 19.66 3.49
CA PRO A 23 1.28 19.92 4.77
C PRO A 23 1.01 18.87 5.85
N GLU A 24 -0.14 18.19 5.82
CA GLU A 24 -0.45 17.09 6.74
C GLU A 24 0.47 15.89 6.50
N LEU A 25 0.72 15.54 5.23
CA LEU A 25 1.66 14.48 4.86
C LEU A 25 3.09 14.83 5.27
N VAL A 26 3.50 16.09 5.11
CA VAL A 26 4.82 16.58 5.55
C VAL A 26 4.96 16.41 7.07
N ARG A 27 3.94 16.83 7.86
CA ARG A 27 3.95 16.66 9.32
C ARG A 27 4.03 15.20 9.72
N GLU A 28 3.29 14.31 9.02
CA GLU A 28 3.34 12.87 9.28
C GLU A 28 4.75 12.32 9.06
N PHE A 29 5.41 12.66 7.94
CA PHE A 29 6.76 12.18 7.64
C PHE A 29 7.80 12.71 8.63
N VAL A 30 7.74 13.99 8.98
CA VAL A 30 8.62 14.56 10.02
C VAL A 30 8.37 13.88 11.36
N GLY A 31 7.11 13.64 11.72
CA GLY A 31 6.73 12.89 12.94
C GLY A 31 7.33 11.48 12.98
N GLU A 32 7.47 10.83 11.81
CA GLU A 32 8.09 9.51 11.63
C GLU A 32 9.63 9.57 11.47
N GLY A 33 10.25 10.74 11.69
CA GLY A 33 11.69 10.91 11.78
C GLY A 33 12.38 11.32 10.48
N ALA A 34 11.63 11.63 9.42
CA ALA A 34 12.22 12.10 8.17
C ALA A 34 12.71 13.54 8.24
N SER A 35 13.76 13.84 7.48
CA SER A 35 14.08 15.19 7.03
C SER A 35 13.39 15.42 5.69
N THR A 36 12.46 16.36 5.61
CA THR A 36 11.69 16.62 4.39
C THR A 36 12.15 17.85 3.65
N TYR A 37 12.12 17.80 2.31
CA TYR A 37 12.45 18.92 1.42
C TYR A 37 11.32 19.09 0.41
N THR A 38 10.65 20.24 0.44
CA THR A 38 9.50 20.51 -0.44
C THR A 38 9.90 21.45 -1.57
N PHE A 39 9.68 21.01 -2.80
CA PHE A 39 9.99 21.71 -4.05
C PHE A 39 8.71 22.05 -4.80
N PHE A 40 8.56 23.29 -5.24
CA PHE A 40 7.33 23.77 -5.85
C PHE A 40 7.55 24.18 -7.30
N THR A 41 6.73 23.64 -8.21
CA THR A 41 6.61 24.23 -9.54
C THR A 41 5.95 25.63 -9.44
N ASP A 42 6.12 26.47 -10.46
CA ASP A 42 5.54 27.82 -10.46
C ASP A 42 4.01 27.82 -10.27
N MET A 43 3.34 26.82 -10.86
CA MET A 43 1.89 26.69 -10.67
C MET A 43 1.54 26.24 -9.24
N ALA A 44 2.34 25.37 -8.63
CA ALA A 44 2.13 24.99 -7.23
C ALA A 44 2.29 26.18 -6.28
N ARG A 45 3.27 27.07 -6.53
CA ARG A 45 3.48 28.31 -5.76
C ARG A 45 2.26 29.24 -5.80
N LYS A 46 1.54 29.29 -6.93
CA LYS A 46 0.32 30.12 -7.09
C LYS A 46 -0.89 29.57 -6.37
N ILE A 47 -0.90 28.27 -6.08
CA ILE A 47 -2.06 27.56 -5.49
C ILE A 47 -1.85 27.26 -4.01
N ALA A 48 -0.64 26.87 -3.62
CA ALA A 48 -0.32 26.51 -2.24
C ALA A 48 -0.07 27.78 -1.38
N ASN A 49 -0.55 27.73 -0.15
CA ASN A 49 -0.11 28.69 0.86
C ASN A 49 1.25 28.23 1.41
N MET A 50 2.31 28.92 1.05
CA MET A 50 3.70 28.55 1.42
C MET A 50 3.93 28.48 2.94
N LYS A 51 3.22 29.30 3.72
CA LYS A 51 3.32 29.30 5.19
C LYS A 51 2.92 27.98 5.83
N ASP A 52 2.01 27.23 5.21
CA ASP A 52 1.57 25.94 5.73
C ASP A 52 2.68 24.87 5.67
N PHE A 53 3.74 25.13 4.90
CA PHE A 53 4.91 24.27 4.75
C PHE A 53 6.10 24.68 5.64
N GLU A 54 5.98 25.75 6.40
CA GLU A 54 6.95 26.17 7.44
C GLU A 54 6.82 25.22 8.65
N ILE A 55 7.17 23.96 8.46
CA ILE A 55 7.09 22.90 9.45
C ILE A 55 8.49 22.59 9.93
N PRO A 56 8.75 22.57 11.27
CA PRO A 56 10.05 22.15 11.80
C PRO A 56 10.44 20.76 11.26
N GLY A 57 11.61 20.63 10.65
CA GLY A 57 12.07 19.41 9.99
C GLY A 57 11.75 19.35 8.48
N ASN A 58 11.01 20.34 7.95
CA ASN A 58 10.82 20.53 6.52
C ASN A 58 11.61 21.75 6.03
N LYS A 59 12.29 21.64 4.90
CA LYS A 59 12.91 22.76 4.20
C LYS A 59 12.19 23.02 2.87
N ILE A 60 11.88 24.28 2.58
CA ILE A 60 11.30 24.70 1.32
C ILE A 60 12.46 25.10 0.40
N SER A 61 12.55 24.47 -0.77
CA SER A 61 13.52 24.84 -1.80
C SER A 61 12.79 25.32 -3.05
N LEU A 62 13.12 26.53 -3.47
CA LEU A 62 12.45 27.18 -4.60
C LEU A 62 13.26 27.11 -5.89
N ASP A 63 14.57 26.93 -5.77
CA ASP A 63 15.49 26.95 -6.90
C ASP A 63 16.79 26.22 -6.53
N TYR A 64 17.72 26.11 -7.48
CA TYR A 64 19.09 25.68 -7.19
C TYR A 64 19.67 26.55 -6.07
N SER A 65 20.28 25.91 -5.07
CA SER A 65 20.88 26.60 -3.95
C SER A 65 21.91 27.63 -4.46
N LYS A 66 21.59 28.93 -4.33
CA LYS A 66 22.49 30.03 -4.69
C LYS A 66 23.57 30.27 -3.64
N ASN A 67 23.40 29.70 -2.44
CA ASN A 67 24.21 30.00 -1.24
C ASN A 67 25.14 28.84 -0.84
N GLY A 68 25.36 27.81 -1.68
CA GLY A 68 26.26 26.70 -1.36
C GLY A 68 25.76 25.75 -0.26
N GLU A 69 24.53 25.86 0.21
CA GLU A 69 23.94 24.84 1.08
C GLU A 69 23.71 23.56 0.26
N GLU A 70 24.48 22.52 0.53
CA GLU A 70 24.25 21.20 -0.02
C GLU A 70 22.95 20.63 0.53
N ILE A 71 21.99 20.35 -0.35
CA ILE A 71 20.79 19.61 0.01
C ILE A 71 21.19 18.12 0.08
N PRO A 72 20.97 17.42 1.22
CA PRO A 72 21.29 16.00 1.33
C PRO A 72 20.64 15.19 0.23
N LEU A 73 21.32 14.13 -0.22
CA LEU A 73 20.76 13.24 -1.24
C LEU A 73 19.48 12.56 -0.76
N GLU A 74 18.51 12.50 -1.63
CA GLU A 74 17.21 11.90 -1.38
C GLU A 74 17.27 10.37 -1.20
N ASP A 75 16.55 9.84 -0.24
CA ASP A 75 16.24 8.41 -0.14
C ASP A 75 15.02 8.05 -1.00
N ILE A 76 14.10 9.02 -1.17
CA ILE A 76 12.86 8.87 -1.93
C ILE A 76 12.36 10.22 -2.42
N VAL A 77 11.73 10.22 -3.61
CA VAL A 77 11.06 11.39 -4.18
C VAL A 77 9.57 11.10 -4.34
N LEU A 78 8.74 11.99 -3.82
CA LEU A 78 7.30 11.96 -4.02
C LEU A 78 6.89 13.11 -4.94
N VAL A 79 6.19 12.80 -6.02
CA VAL A 79 5.50 13.79 -6.85
C VAL A 79 4.05 13.83 -6.40
N VAL A 80 3.72 14.78 -5.53
CA VAL A 80 2.42 14.84 -4.85
C VAL A 80 1.98 16.29 -4.59
N PRO A 81 0.86 16.71 -5.17
CA PRO A 81 0.06 16.03 -6.19
C PRO A 81 0.80 15.93 -7.54
N ALA A 82 0.62 14.83 -8.29
CA ALA A 82 1.16 14.66 -9.63
C ALA A 82 0.09 15.05 -10.67
N THR A 83 0.25 16.21 -11.29
CA THR A 83 -0.66 16.67 -12.35
C THR A 83 -0.42 15.93 -13.67
N PHE A 84 -1.41 15.97 -14.58
CA PHE A 84 -1.29 15.48 -15.95
C PHE A 84 0.00 15.94 -16.64
N ASN A 85 0.31 17.24 -16.52
CA ASN A 85 1.51 17.82 -17.09
C ASN A 85 2.80 17.21 -16.50
N ALA A 86 2.84 17.04 -15.17
CA ALA A 86 4.01 16.47 -14.50
C ALA A 86 4.26 15.01 -14.90
N LEU A 87 3.20 14.20 -15.01
CA LEU A 87 3.31 12.80 -15.45
C LEU A 87 3.88 12.72 -16.87
N ASN A 88 3.34 13.53 -17.80
CA ASN A 88 3.79 13.52 -19.19
C ASN A 88 5.21 14.08 -19.34
N LYS A 89 5.58 15.13 -18.60
CA LYS A 89 6.96 15.64 -18.59
C LYS A 89 7.94 14.59 -18.07
N ALA A 90 7.62 13.92 -16.98
CA ALA A 90 8.47 12.88 -16.40
C ALA A 90 8.76 11.76 -17.42
N THR A 91 7.74 11.30 -18.14
CA THR A 91 7.87 10.21 -19.14
C THR A 91 8.55 10.63 -20.42
N GLN A 92 8.53 11.92 -20.75
CA GLN A 92 9.22 12.47 -21.92
C GLN A 92 10.62 13.03 -21.59
N GLY A 93 11.06 12.92 -20.34
CA GLY A 93 12.35 13.45 -19.89
C GLY A 93 12.44 14.98 -19.90
N ILE A 94 11.29 15.69 -19.83
CA ILE A 94 11.26 17.15 -19.84
C ILE A 94 11.54 17.68 -18.44
N ALA A 95 12.68 18.35 -18.28
CA ALA A 95 13.19 18.91 -17.03
C ALA A 95 13.33 20.43 -17.14
N ASP A 96 12.24 21.11 -17.51
CA ASP A 96 12.18 22.55 -17.82
C ASP A 96 12.11 23.47 -16.59
N ASN A 97 12.13 22.89 -15.41
CA ASN A 97 12.19 23.59 -14.12
C ASN A 97 12.87 22.73 -13.06
N TYR A 98 13.31 23.36 -11.97
CA TYR A 98 14.07 22.68 -10.93
C TYR A 98 13.35 21.44 -10.31
N PRO A 99 12.06 21.51 -9.92
CA PRO A 99 11.35 20.34 -9.43
C PRO A 99 11.32 19.17 -10.43
N MET A 100 11.14 19.43 -11.73
CA MET A 100 11.14 18.37 -12.74
C MET A 100 12.55 17.84 -13.02
N THR A 101 13.59 18.66 -12.84
CA THR A 101 14.99 18.20 -12.89
C THR A 101 15.29 17.21 -11.76
N ILE A 102 14.76 17.46 -10.55
CA ILE A 102 14.88 16.53 -9.41
C ILE A 102 14.21 15.18 -9.76
N VAL A 103 12.98 15.22 -10.30
CA VAL A 103 12.27 14.00 -10.70
C VAL A 103 13.04 13.22 -11.77
N ALA A 104 13.48 13.88 -12.82
CA ALA A 104 14.25 13.25 -13.90
C ALA A 104 15.57 12.65 -13.40
N SER A 105 16.30 13.37 -12.54
CA SER A 105 17.52 12.90 -11.90
C SER A 105 17.28 11.67 -11.03
N ALA A 106 16.22 11.68 -10.21
CA ALA A 106 15.88 10.56 -9.33
C ALA A 106 15.53 9.30 -10.14
N ILE A 107 14.74 9.44 -11.22
CA ILE A 107 14.44 8.33 -12.14
C ILE A 107 15.74 7.80 -12.77
N GLY A 108 16.57 8.68 -13.30
CA GLY A 108 17.85 8.30 -13.92
C GLY A 108 18.81 7.58 -12.97
N LYS A 109 18.83 7.96 -11.69
CA LYS A 109 19.59 7.31 -10.62
C LYS A 109 18.91 6.05 -10.06
N ARG A 110 17.75 5.65 -10.61
CA ARG A 110 16.93 4.51 -10.10
C ARG A 110 16.58 4.63 -8.62
N LYS A 111 16.37 5.86 -8.14
CA LYS A 111 15.86 6.12 -6.81
C LYS A 111 14.39 5.69 -6.69
N LYS A 112 13.90 5.53 -5.47
CA LYS A 112 12.48 5.32 -5.20
C LYS A 112 11.72 6.59 -5.58
N VAL A 113 10.81 6.51 -6.55
CA VAL A 113 9.96 7.64 -6.97
C VAL A 113 8.51 7.21 -6.90
N ILE A 114 7.68 8.02 -6.21
CA ILE A 114 6.25 7.79 -6.06
C ILE A 114 5.49 8.92 -6.74
N PHE A 115 4.50 8.57 -7.55
CA PHE A 115 3.58 9.52 -8.17
C PHE A 115 2.18 9.35 -7.57
N ALA A 116 1.58 10.44 -7.09
CA ALA A 116 0.19 10.48 -6.63
C ALA A 116 -0.65 11.35 -7.61
N PRO A 117 -1.28 10.75 -8.64
CA PRO A 117 -2.02 11.47 -9.66
C PRO A 117 -3.16 12.31 -9.09
N ALA A 118 -3.27 13.55 -9.56
CA ALA A 118 -4.31 14.51 -9.18
C ALA A 118 -4.75 15.31 -10.41
N MET A 119 -5.88 14.92 -11.01
CA MET A 119 -6.44 15.55 -12.19
C MET A 119 -7.95 15.29 -12.29
N ASN A 120 -8.64 16.02 -13.18
CA ASN A 120 -10.04 15.76 -13.47
C ASN A 120 -10.22 14.54 -14.39
N ARG A 121 -11.47 14.10 -14.57
CA ARG A 121 -11.81 12.90 -15.35
C ARG A 121 -11.34 12.98 -16.81
N SER A 122 -11.54 14.10 -17.49
CA SER A 122 -11.15 14.23 -18.90
C SER A 122 -9.65 14.09 -19.12
N LEU A 123 -8.83 14.60 -18.20
CA LEU A 123 -7.37 14.41 -18.26
C LEU A 123 -6.96 12.98 -17.85
N TRP A 124 -7.69 12.38 -16.92
CA TRP A 124 -7.44 11.00 -16.53
C TRP A 124 -7.73 10.00 -17.65
N GLU A 125 -8.85 10.20 -18.37
CA GLU A 125 -9.29 9.37 -19.49
C GLU A 125 -8.53 9.67 -20.80
N HIS A 126 -7.68 10.70 -20.80
CA HIS A 126 -6.86 11.00 -21.98
C HIS A 126 -5.89 9.85 -22.27
N PRO A 127 -5.78 9.38 -23.55
CA PRO A 127 -4.99 8.18 -23.89
C PRO A 127 -3.56 8.19 -23.40
N ILE A 128 -2.92 9.36 -23.30
CA ILE A 128 -1.55 9.48 -22.82
C ILE A 128 -1.40 9.20 -21.33
N THR A 129 -2.44 9.41 -20.52
CA THR A 129 -2.35 9.25 -19.06
C THR A 129 -2.01 7.82 -18.66
N LEU A 130 -2.78 6.85 -19.14
CA LEU A 130 -2.51 5.44 -18.85
C LEU A 130 -1.12 5.02 -19.36
N ARG A 131 -0.77 5.41 -20.58
CA ARG A 131 0.55 5.15 -21.16
C ARG A 131 1.68 5.72 -20.30
N SER A 132 1.52 6.95 -19.81
CA SER A 132 2.53 7.59 -18.95
C SER A 132 2.66 6.85 -17.61
N LEU A 133 1.54 6.44 -17.00
CA LEU A 133 1.56 5.67 -15.75
C LEU A 133 2.23 4.31 -15.93
N GLU A 134 1.92 3.58 -17.01
CA GLU A 134 2.55 2.31 -17.35
C GLU A 134 4.06 2.47 -17.57
N THR A 135 4.47 3.50 -18.31
CA THR A 135 5.88 3.82 -18.55
C THR A 135 6.64 4.08 -17.25
N LEU A 136 6.07 4.88 -16.33
CA LEU A 136 6.67 5.14 -15.03
C LEU A 136 6.80 3.85 -14.20
N GLN A 137 5.78 2.98 -14.24
CA GLN A 137 5.83 1.69 -13.53
C GLN A 137 6.90 0.75 -14.13
N GLN A 138 7.05 0.71 -15.46
CA GLN A 138 8.11 -0.05 -16.13
C GLN A 138 9.52 0.45 -15.74
N TRP A 139 9.67 1.73 -15.45
CA TRP A 139 10.93 2.30 -14.94
C TRP A 139 11.13 2.08 -13.44
N GLY A 140 10.22 1.37 -12.77
CA GLY A 140 10.31 1.06 -11.34
C GLY A 140 9.72 2.14 -10.43
N CYS A 141 9.08 3.18 -10.98
CA CYS A 141 8.35 4.15 -10.18
C CYS A 141 7.06 3.54 -9.63
N GLN A 142 6.65 3.98 -8.45
CA GLN A 142 5.37 3.59 -7.88
C GLN A 142 4.29 4.62 -8.21
N VAL A 143 3.09 4.14 -8.51
CA VAL A 143 1.91 4.97 -8.75
C VAL A 143 0.89 4.67 -7.66
N VAL A 144 0.54 5.70 -6.89
CA VAL A 144 -0.57 5.62 -5.93
C VAL A 144 -1.85 5.96 -6.65
N TRP A 145 -2.60 4.93 -7.05
CA TRP A 145 -3.82 5.08 -7.84
C TRP A 145 -4.82 5.99 -7.14
N PRO A 146 -5.43 6.95 -7.89
CA PRO A 146 -6.43 7.86 -7.35
C PRO A 146 -7.71 7.14 -6.96
N GLU A 147 -8.54 7.80 -6.19
CA GLU A 147 -9.91 7.36 -5.97
C GLU A 147 -10.77 7.73 -7.17
N ILE A 148 -11.41 6.72 -7.77
CA ILE A 148 -12.26 6.85 -8.96
C ILE A 148 -13.68 6.51 -8.56
N THR A 149 -14.59 7.47 -8.66
CA THR A 149 -16.03 7.28 -8.46
C THR A 149 -16.79 7.59 -9.76
N SER A 150 -18.11 7.37 -9.82
CA SER A 150 -18.93 7.76 -10.97
C SER A 150 -18.78 9.24 -11.32
N ASP A 151 -18.63 10.10 -10.31
CA ASP A 151 -18.74 11.56 -10.47
C ASP A 151 -17.37 12.24 -10.61
N LYS A 152 -16.34 11.71 -9.96
CA LYS A 152 -15.06 12.38 -9.88
C LYS A 152 -13.88 11.41 -9.83
N ILE A 153 -12.71 11.95 -10.18
CA ILE A 153 -11.42 11.35 -9.91
C ILE A 153 -10.67 12.29 -8.98
N THR A 154 -10.18 11.78 -7.88
CA THR A 154 -9.44 12.55 -6.88
C THR A 154 -8.17 11.84 -6.47
N MET A 155 -7.13 12.60 -6.11
CA MET A 155 -5.90 12.05 -5.58
C MET A 155 -6.18 11.07 -4.44
N ALA A 156 -5.41 10.01 -4.35
CA ALA A 156 -5.47 9.05 -3.26
C ALA A 156 -5.44 9.73 -1.88
N PRO A 157 -6.05 9.13 -0.85
CA PRO A 157 -5.92 9.61 0.53
C PRO A 157 -4.45 9.74 0.97
N LEU A 158 -4.14 10.71 1.81
CA LEU A 158 -2.77 10.94 2.29
C LEU A 158 -2.22 9.72 3.02
N GLU A 159 -3.06 9.01 3.76
CA GLU A 159 -2.73 7.79 4.47
C GLU A 159 -2.20 6.71 3.51
N LYS A 160 -2.82 6.56 2.34
CA LYS A 160 -2.36 5.61 1.32
C LYS A 160 -1.02 6.02 0.72
N ILE A 161 -0.83 7.32 0.49
CA ILE A 161 0.45 7.86 -0.01
C ILE A 161 1.55 7.64 1.04
N ALA A 162 1.26 7.91 2.31
CA ALA A 162 2.17 7.67 3.42
C ALA A 162 2.52 6.19 3.55
N ASP A 163 1.52 5.30 3.52
CA ASP A 163 1.72 3.85 3.61
C ASP A 163 2.55 3.31 2.44
N THR A 164 2.33 3.82 1.22
CA THR A 164 3.16 3.49 0.05
C THR A 164 4.60 3.93 0.26
N THR A 165 4.80 5.11 0.84
CA THR A 165 6.14 5.64 1.16
C THR A 165 6.84 4.76 2.20
N TYR A 166 6.17 4.42 3.29
CA TYR A 166 6.71 3.56 4.34
C TYR A 166 7.10 2.18 3.80
N ASN A 167 6.27 1.59 2.94
CA ASN A 167 6.52 0.27 2.34
C ASN A 167 7.79 0.23 1.47
N CYS A 168 8.27 1.39 1.02
CA CYS A 168 9.56 1.50 0.35
C CYS A 168 10.74 1.25 1.30
N PHE A 169 10.58 1.38 2.61
CA PHE A 169 11.63 1.21 3.62
C PHE A 169 11.40 0.00 4.50
N SER A 170 10.17 -0.20 4.96
CA SER A 170 9.79 -1.36 5.78
C SER A 170 8.35 -1.77 5.49
N ARG A 171 8.15 -3.05 5.21
CA ARG A 171 6.81 -3.63 5.11
C ARG A 171 6.24 -3.99 6.48
N ILE A 172 7.11 -4.30 7.46
CA ILE A 172 6.69 -4.67 8.81
C ILE A 172 6.65 -3.42 9.68
N ARG A 173 5.45 -3.13 10.22
CA ARG A 173 5.17 -1.93 11.03
C ARG A 173 4.52 -2.25 12.38
N TYR A 174 4.67 -3.49 12.81
CA TYR A 174 4.23 -3.97 14.11
C TYR A 174 5.37 -4.66 14.83
N ASP A 175 5.31 -4.67 16.16
CA ASP A 175 6.29 -5.35 16.98
C ASP A 175 6.13 -6.85 16.87
N SER A 176 7.24 -7.56 16.75
CA SER A 176 7.22 -9.00 16.60
C SER A 176 8.38 -9.68 17.31
N GLU A 177 8.17 -10.93 17.67
CA GLU A 177 9.17 -11.80 18.30
C GLU A 177 9.19 -13.15 17.58
N ARG A 178 10.35 -13.47 17.00
CA ARG A 178 10.57 -14.78 16.40
C ARG A 178 10.94 -15.78 17.48
N LEU A 179 10.21 -16.87 17.55
CA LEU A 179 10.49 -18.00 18.42
C LEU A 179 11.21 -19.10 17.65
N SER A 180 11.80 -20.05 18.39
CA SER A 180 12.43 -21.23 17.79
C SER A 180 11.42 -22.09 17.05
N ILE A 181 11.83 -22.63 15.92
CA ILE A 181 11.07 -23.64 15.18
C ILE A 181 11.10 -24.95 16.00
N ASP A 182 9.94 -25.56 16.15
CA ASP A 182 9.72 -26.80 16.87
C ASP A 182 8.85 -27.79 16.06
N GLU A 183 8.62 -28.97 16.63
CA GLU A 183 7.83 -30.04 15.99
C GLU A 183 6.38 -29.61 15.72
N ASP A 184 5.77 -28.80 16.61
CA ASP A 184 4.41 -28.30 16.44
C ASP A 184 4.30 -27.42 15.19
N TYR A 185 5.27 -26.52 14.95
CA TYR A 185 5.33 -25.72 13.74
C TYR A 185 5.48 -26.61 12.49
N LEU A 186 6.44 -27.54 12.51
CA LEU A 186 6.71 -28.40 11.36
C LEU A 186 5.48 -29.23 10.99
N LYS A 187 4.81 -29.81 11.98
CA LYS A 187 3.60 -30.59 11.79
C LYS A 187 2.45 -29.73 11.25
N ALA A 188 2.20 -28.58 11.86
CA ALA A 188 1.14 -27.67 11.43
C ALA A 188 1.31 -27.24 9.97
N VAL A 189 2.55 -26.93 9.55
CA VAL A 189 2.85 -26.58 8.15
C VAL A 189 2.66 -27.79 7.24
N GLU A 190 3.19 -28.98 7.60
CA GLU A 190 3.09 -30.20 6.79
C GLU A 190 1.65 -30.59 6.49
N GLU A 191 0.78 -30.56 7.50
CA GLU A 191 -0.61 -30.94 7.38
C GLU A 191 -1.46 -29.96 6.58
N ASN A 192 -1.11 -28.65 6.59
CA ASN A 192 -1.95 -27.62 6.00
C ASN A 192 -1.39 -27.05 4.70
N PHE A 193 -0.09 -27.22 4.40
CA PHE A 193 0.55 -26.67 3.21
C PHE A 193 -0.09 -27.09 1.89
N PRO A 194 -0.60 -28.33 1.70
CA PRO A 194 -1.28 -28.71 0.44
C PRO A 194 -2.45 -27.79 0.10
N GLU A 195 -3.24 -27.36 1.10
CA GLU A 195 -4.34 -26.42 0.89
C GLU A 195 -3.84 -25.03 0.50
N PHE A 196 -2.81 -24.50 1.21
CA PHE A 196 -2.18 -23.22 0.87
C PHE A 196 -1.68 -23.20 -0.57
N ARG A 197 -1.00 -24.27 -0.99
CA ARG A 197 -0.47 -24.39 -2.34
C ARG A 197 -1.57 -24.42 -3.39
N SER A 198 -2.54 -25.30 -3.25
CA SER A 198 -3.63 -25.47 -4.23
C SER A 198 -4.48 -24.21 -4.38
N VAL A 199 -4.81 -23.54 -3.26
CA VAL A 199 -5.57 -22.30 -3.28
C VAL A 199 -4.73 -21.15 -3.88
N GLY A 200 -3.45 -21.09 -3.54
CA GLY A 200 -2.53 -20.09 -4.10
C GLY A 200 -2.40 -20.20 -5.63
N GLU A 201 -2.20 -21.41 -6.14
CA GLU A 201 -2.17 -21.70 -7.59
C GLU A 201 -3.47 -21.23 -8.26
N SER A 202 -4.64 -21.53 -7.66
CA SER A 202 -5.94 -21.10 -8.17
C SER A 202 -6.15 -19.58 -8.14
N LEU A 203 -5.60 -18.87 -7.15
CA LEU A 203 -5.64 -17.42 -7.10
C LEU A 203 -4.79 -16.78 -8.21
N LEU A 204 -3.65 -17.39 -8.53
CA LEU A 204 -2.78 -16.94 -9.62
C LEU A 204 -3.44 -17.16 -10.98
N GLU A 205 -3.98 -18.36 -11.23
CA GLU A 205 -4.70 -18.70 -12.47
C GLU A 205 -5.92 -17.80 -12.70
N GLY A 206 -6.61 -17.42 -11.62
CA GLY A 206 -7.78 -16.52 -11.66
C GLY A 206 -7.45 -15.02 -11.81
N ASP A 207 -6.18 -14.62 -11.92
CA ASP A 207 -5.71 -13.22 -11.96
C ASP A 207 -6.15 -12.38 -10.74
N PHE A 208 -6.31 -13.04 -9.55
CA PHE A 208 -6.64 -12.37 -8.29
C PHE A 208 -5.43 -11.75 -7.61
N ILE A 209 -4.23 -12.28 -7.91
CA ILE A 209 -2.98 -11.87 -7.28
C ILE A 209 -1.90 -11.60 -8.32
N LYS A 210 -0.97 -10.71 -7.99
CA LYS A 210 0.23 -10.42 -8.79
C LYS A 210 1.45 -10.24 -7.88
N GLY A 211 2.51 -10.99 -8.18
CA GLY A 211 3.74 -10.91 -7.42
C GLY A 211 3.54 -11.31 -5.95
N SER A 212 4.00 -10.47 -5.03
CA SER A 212 3.93 -10.71 -3.58
C SER A 212 2.77 -9.94 -2.89
N ALA A 213 1.75 -9.55 -3.63
CA ALA A 213 0.58 -8.88 -3.10
C ALA A 213 -0.44 -9.89 -2.55
N GLY A 214 -1.07 -9.55 -1.43
CA GLY A 214 -2.05 -10.40 -0.77
C GLY A 214 -1.46 -11.38 0.25
N PHE A 215 -2.33 -12.08 0.94
CA PHE A 215 -1.98 -13.14 1.89
C PHE A 215 -3.07 -14.21 1.97
N MET A 216 -2.67 -15.35 2.50
CA MET A 216 -3.58 -16.39 3.00
C MET A 216 -3.24 -16.68 4.46
N SER A 217 -4.28 -16.89 5.28
CA SER A 217 -4.10 -17.35 6.65
C SER A 217 -5.16 -18.39 7.03
N LYS A 218 -4.81 -19.29 7.95
CA LYS A 218 -5.67 -20.36 8.43
C LYS A 218 -5.46 -20.55 9.93
N LYS A 219 -6.57 -20.61 10.69
CA LYS A 219 -6.57 -20.93 12.11
C LYS A 219 -6.35 -22.42 12.28
N VAL A 220 -5.35 -22.78 13.06
CA VAL A 220 -5.02 -24.17 13.44
C VAL A 220 -4.99 -24.30 14.96
N LYS A 221 -4.80 -25.51 15.47
CA LYS A 221 -4.77 -25.76 16.92
C LYS A 221 -3.65 -24.96 17.60
N GLU A 222 -2.50 -24.88 16.97
CA GLU A 222 -1.28 -24.26 17.49
C GLU A 222 -1.26 -22.74 17.33
N GLY A 223 -2.20 -22.14 16.57
CA GLY A 223 -2.27 -20.71 16.31
C GLY A 223 -2.83 -20.34 14.94
N ILE A 224 -2.15 -19.45 14.24
CA ILE A 224 -2.55 -18.99 12.90
C ILE A 224 -1.40 -19.26 11.93
N LEU A 225 -1.60 -20.14 10.97
CA LEU A 225 -0.70 -20.23 9.81
C LEU A 225 -0.98 -19.08 8.86
N VAL A 226 0.07 -18.45 8.34
CA VAL A 226 -0.02 -17.31 7.44
C VAL A 226 1.11 -17.31 6.43
N SER A 227 0.82 -16.91 5.19
CA SER A 227 1.85 -16.70 4.17
C SER A 227 2.79 -15.57 4.60
N ALA A 228 4.09 -15.77 4.36
CA ALA A 228 5.12 -14.85 4.78
C ALA A 228 5.14 -13.57 3.95
N THR A 229 5.59 -12.47 4.56
CA THR A 229 5.73 -11.20 3.86
C THR A 229 6.72 -11.32 2.69
N GLY A 230 6.35 -10.75 1.55
CA GLY A 230 7.18 -10.77 0.35
C GLY A 230 7.14 -12.07 -0.45
N SER A 231 6.47 -13.12 0.03
CA SER A 231 6.26 -14.35 -0.73
C SER A 231 5.15 -14.18 -1.76
N SER A 232 5.28 -14.85 -2.90
CA SER A 232 4.21 -14.93 -3.90
C SER A 232 3.19 -15.96 -3.47
N VAL A 233 1.97 -15.52 -3.16
CA VAL A 233 0.88 -16.41 -2.73
C VAL A 233 0.58 -17.51 -3.75
N GLY A 234 0.78 -17.25 -5.05
CA GLY A 234 0.57 -18.20 -6.13
C GLY A 234 1.67 -19.24 -6.34
N SER A 235 2.79 -19.15 -5.60
CA SER A 235 3.95 -20.06 -5.75
C SER A 235 4.66 -20.29 -4.42
N LEU A 236 3.87 -20.56 -3.36
CA LEU A 236 4.40 -20.79 -2.01
C LEU A 236 5.21 -22.08 -1.91
N THR A 237 6.23 -22.03 -1.09
CA THR A 237 6.93 -23.18 -0.52
C THR A 237 6.58 -23.31 0.96
N LYS A 238 6.91 -24.45 1.61
CA LYS A 238 6.67 -24.63 3.05
C LYS A 238 7.37 -23.55 3.90
N GLY A 239 8.58 -23.12 3.50
CA GLY A 239 9.32 -22.03 4.14
C GLY A 239 8.66 -20.64 4.01
N ASP A 240 7.65 -20.52 3.14
CA ASP A 240 6.84 -19.30 2.97
C ASP A 240 5.60 -19.27 3.88
N VAL A 241 5.45 -20.22 4.79
CA VAL A 241 4.34 -20.24 5.75
C VAL A 241 4.90 -20.12 7.16
N SER A 242 4.40 -19.16 7.92
CA SER A 242 4.77 -18.92 9.30
C SER A 242 3.60 -19.24 10.24
N LEU A 243 3.90 -19.69 11.45
CA LEU A 243 2.91 -19.93 12.51
C LEU A 243 2.97 -18.79 13.51
N VAL A 244 1.88 -18.05 13.64
CA VAL A 244 1.69 -17.05 14.68
C VAL A 244 1.02 -17.74 15.89
N VAL A 245 1.75 -17.82 16.99
CA VAL A 245 1.30 -18.53 18.20
C VAL A 245 0.53 -17.63 19.15
N GLY A 246 0.59 -16.33 18.96
CA GLY A 246 -0.16 -15.36 19.76
C GLY A 246 0.16 -13.92 19.40
N THR A 247 -0.75 -13.03 19.80
CA THR A 247 -0.57 -11.58 19.74
C THR A 247 -0.84 -11.02 21.14
N ASP A 248 0.20 -10.56 21.81
CA ASP A 248 0.15 -10.01 23.15
C ASP A 248 0.57 -8.54 23.14
N ASN A 249 -0.26 -7.66 23.69
CA ASN A 249 -0.03 -6.20 23.70
C ASN A 249 0.40 -5.65 22.33
N ARG A 250 -0.22 -6.12 21.25
CA ARG A 250 0.11 -5.78 19.84
C ARG A 250 1.48 -6.28 19.37
N LYS A 251 2.14 -7.13 20.13
CA LYS A 251 3.37 -7.82 19.75
C LYS A 251 3.04 -9.21 19.21
N VAL A 252 3.45 -9.51 17.98
CA VAL A 252 3.19 -10.78 17.31
C VAL A 252 4.31 -11.77 17.62
N LYS A 253 3.97 -12.91 18.26
CA LYS A 253 4.91 -14.02 18.49
C LYS A 253 4.74 -15.08 17.43
N TRP A 254 5.83 -15.47 16.78
CA TRP A 254 5.75 -16.34 15.61
C TRP A 254 6.94 -17.30 15.46
N LYS A 255 6.70 -18.40 14.73
CA LYS A 255 7.69 -19.40 14.31
C LYS A 255 7.69 -19.50 12.79
N GLY A 256 8.83 -19.74 12.18
CA GLY A 256 8.95 -19.88 10.73
C GLY A 256 10.30 -19.47 10.20
N GLU A 257 10.54 -19.70 8.92
CA GLU A 257 11.77 -19.30 8.23
C GLU A 257 11.73 -17.81 7.86
N LYS A 258 10.57 -17.32 7.42
CA LYS A 258 10.33 -15.94 6.99
C LYS A 258 9.32 -15.25 7.91
N HIS A 259 9.41 -13.93 7.97
CA HIS A 259 8.50 -13.10 8.75
C HIS A 259 7.04 -13.28 8.27
N PRO A 260 6.05 -13.43 9.17
CA PRO A 260 4.65 -13.52 8.77
C PRO A 260 4.19 -12.27 8.02
N SER A 261 3.05 -12.36 7.36
CA SER A 261 2.48 -11.25 6.57
C SER A 261 2.55 -9.93 7.31
N SER A 262 2.91 -8.88 6.59
CA SER A 262 2.87 -7.50 7.09
C SER A 262 1.46 -7.02 7.46
N GLU A 263 0.44 -7.78 7.09
CA GLU A 263 -0.97 -7.54 7.43
C GLU A 263 -1.43 -8.31 8.70
N MET A 264 -0.49 -8.87 9.49
CA MET A 264 -0.85 -9.57 10.73
C MET A 264 -1.75 -8.77 11.68
N PRO A 265 -1.66 -7.44 11.80
CA PRO A 265 -2.59 -6.68 12.62
C PRO A 265 -4.05 -6.95 12.27
N ILE A 266 -4.46 -6.77 11.01
CA ILE A 266 -5.84 -6.99 10.56
C ILE A 266 -6.23 -8.47 10.66
N ILE A 267 -5.30 -9.41 10.35
CA ILE A 267 -5.53 -10.85 10.48
C ILE A 267 -5.86 -11.20 11.93
N SER A 268 -5.06 -10.72 12.89
CA SER A 268 -5.26 -10.98 14.33
C SER A 268 -6.59 -10.42 14.82
N GLU A 269 -6.93 -9.20 14.41
CA GLU A 269 -8.19 -8.54 14.77
C GLU A 269 -9.40 -9.30 14.22
N VAL A 270 -9.35 -9.78 12.97
CA VAL A 270 -10.43 -10.59 12.38
C VAL A 270 -10.63 -11.87 13.19
N TYR A 271 -9.59 -12.65 13.45
CA TYR A 271 -9.73 -13.90 14.22
C TYR A 271 -10.17 -13.69 15.66
N GLN A 272 -9.88 -12.52 16.23
CA GLN A 272 -10.35 -12.15 17.59
C GLN A 272 -11.82 -11.71 17.58
N ALA A 273 -12.23 -10.90 16.62
CA ALA A 273 -13.58 -10.32 16.55
C ALA A 273 -14.61 -11.25 15.90
N MET A 274 -14.15 -12.23 15.10
CA MET A 274 -14.96 -13.23 14.40
C MET A 274 -14.44 -14.64 14.74
N PRO A 275 -14.82 -15.18 15.92
CA PRO A 275 -14.30 -16.48 16.40
C PRO A 275 -14.62 -17.65 15.48
N GLU A 276 -15.68 -17.53 14.69
CA GLU A 276 -16.11 -18.49 13.67
C GLU A 276 -15.17 -18.53 12.45
N ALA A 277 -14.43 -17.47 12.18
CA ALA A 277 -13.50 -17.43 11.08
C ALA A 277 -12.42 -18.52 11.20
N ARG A 278 -12.23 -19.30 10.13
CA ARG A 278 -11.22 -20.37 10.07
C ARG A 278 -10.10 -20.08 9.07
N ALA A 279 -10.41 -19.35 8.01
CA ALA A 279 -9.44 -18.96 6.99
C ALA A 279 -9.72 -17.56 6.45
N ILE A 280 -8.68 -16.87 6.01
CA ILE A 280 -8.77 -15.54 5.40
C ILE A 280 -7.91 -15.54 4.14
N ILE A 281 -8.47 -15.04 3.05
CA ILE A 281 -7.76 -14.70 1.82
C ILE A 281 -7.83 -13.19 1.64
N HIS A 282 -6.69 -12.59 1.36
CA HIS A 282 -6.59 -11.20 0.91
C HIS A 282 -5.93 -11.14 -0.45
N THR A 283 -6.55 -10.38 -1.34
CA THR A 283 -6.09 -10.20 -2.73
C THR A 283 -6.06 -8.72 -3.10
N HIS A 284 -5.36 -8.39 -4.18
CA HIS A 284 -5.29 -7.04 -4.73
C HIS A 284 -5.83 -7.03 -6.17
N GLY A 285 -6.99 -7.65 -6.37
CA GLY A 285 -7.64 -7.80 -7.66
C GLY A 285 -8.17 -6.46 -8.19
N ARG A 286 -7.50 -5.85 -9.17
CA ARG A 286 -7.96 -4.56 -9.72
C ARG A 286 -9.39 -4.58 -10.22
N LYS A 287 -9.84 -5.71 -10.77
CA LYS A 287 -11.19 -5.88 -11.31
C LYS A 287 -12.28 -5.75 -10.24
N LEU A 288 -12.02 -6.22 -9.01
CA LEU A 288 -12.94 -6.12 -7.90
C LEU A 288 -12.77 -4.81 -7.13
N THR A 289 -11.53 -4.53 -6.69
CA THR A 289 -11.22 -3.36 -5.84
C THR A 289 -11.64 -2.02 -6.46
N TYR A 290 -11.54 -1.88 -7.79
CA TYR A 290 -11.84 -0.62 -8.47
C TYR A 290 -13.12 -0.66 -9.32
N SER A 291 -13.90 -1.76 -9.29
CA SER A 291 -15.18 -1.84 -9.97
C SER A 291 -16.22 -0.93 -9.30
N PRO A 292 -16.92 -0.06 -10.05
CA PRO A 292 -18.01 0.74 -9.50
C PRO A 292 -19.13 -0.10 -8.85
N ALA A 293 -19.47 -1.25 -9.43
CA ALA A 293 -20.47 -2.17 -8.92
C ALA A 293 -20.10 -2.77 -7.56
N MET A 294 -18.79 -2.91 -7.30
CA MET A 294 -18.26 -3.50 -6.08
C MET A 294 -18.08 -2.51 -4.94
N GLN A 295 -18.24 -1.18 -5.18
CA GLN A 295 -18.05 -0.17 -4.14
C GLN A 295 -19.01 -0.30 -2.96
N ARG A 296 -20.17 -0.97 -3.14
CA ARG A 296 -21.10 -1.32 -2.04
C ARG A 296 -20.47 -2.25 -0.97
N TYR A 297 -19.42 -2.98 -1.32
CA TYR A 297 -18.66 -3.84 -0.42
C TYR A 297 -17.38 -3.18 0.12
N ALA A 298 -17.11 -1.94 -0.29
CA ALA A 298 -15.89 -1.24 0.11
C ALA A 298 -16.09 -0.47 1.42
N SER A 299 -15.05 -0.47 2.26
CA SER A 299 -15.01 0.40 3.44
C SER A 299 -15.13 1.87 3.02
N ALA A 300 -15.78 2.70 3.87
CA ALA A 300 -15.91 4.13 3.60
C ALA A 300 -14.56 4.85 3.57
N GLU A 301 -13.65 4.41 4.44
CA GLU A 301 -12.32 4.98 4.61
C GLU A 301 -11.24 3.99 4.19
N TYR A 302 -10.05 4.51 3.88
CA TYR A 302 -8.85 3.71 3.69
C TYR A 302 -8.40 3.07 5.01
N LEU A 303 -8.05 1.79 4.98
CA LEU A 303 -7.46 1.08 6.12
C LEU A 303 -5.93 1.22 6.06
N ARG A 304 -5.35 1.75 7.14
CA ARG A 304 -3.89 1.91 7.24
C ARG A 304 -3.20 0.54 7.25
N TYR A 305 -2.25 0.39 6.35
CA TYR A 305 -1.49 -0.83 6.16
C TYR A 305 -0.66 -1.20 7.40
N GLY A 306 -0.73 -2.47 7.82
CA GLY A 306 0.10 -3.03 8.88
C GLY A 306 -0.10 -2.40 10.27
N ARG A 307 -1.27 -1.81 10.55
CA ARG A 307 -1.61 -1.20 11.83
C ARG A 307 -2.78 -1.90 12.51
N PHE A 308 -2.75 -1.95 13.85
CA PHE A 308 -3.87 -2.38 14.67
C PHE A 308 -4.92 -1.26 14.80
N GLY A 309 -6.19 -1.65 14.99
CA GLY A 309 -7.32 -0.73 15.17
C GLY A 309 -8.08 -0.44 13.89
N GLU A 310 -7.70 -1.04 12.78
CA GLU A 310 -8.28 -0.75 11.46
C GLU A 310 -9.51 -1.61 11.12
N LEU A 311 -9.72 -2.74 11.80
CA LEU A 311 -10.84 -3.65 11.53
C LEU A 311 -12.20 -2.98 11.65
N SER A 312 -12.37 -2.04 12.58
CA SER A 312 -13.65 -1.33 12.81
C SER A 312 -14.20 -0.67 11.54
N LYS A 313 -13.33 -0.26 10.61
CA LYS A 313 -13.72 0.39 9.35
C LYS A 313 -14.36 -0.55 8.32
N ILE A 314 -14.17 -1.88 8.46
CA ILE A 314 -14.68 -2.89 7.52
C ILE A 314 -15.51 -3.99 8.20
N TYR A 315 -15.51 -4.06 9.52
CA TYR A 315 -16.13 -5.15 10.28
C TYR A 315 -17.60 -5.37 9.96
N GLY A 316 -18.41 -4.29 9.91
CA GLY A 316 -19.83 -4.36 9.56
C GLY A 316 -20.04 -4.97 8.17
N ILE A 317 -19.25 -4.53 7.19
CA ILE A 317 -19.30 -5.01 5.81
C ILE A 317 -19.02 -6.51 5.76
N LEU A 318 -17.98 -6.98 6.44
CA LEU A 318 -17.65 -8.40 6.49
C LEU A 318 -18.78 -9.24 7.09
N LYS A 319 -19.42 -8.77 8.16
CA LYS A 319 -20.56 -9.46 8.79
C LYS A 319 -21.79 -9.54 7.88
N GLU A 320 -22.14 -8.46 7.24
CA GLU A 320 -23.32 -8.36 6.39
C GLU A 320 -23.19 -9.09 5.06
N ASN A 321 -21.95 -9.35 4.60
CA ASN A 321 -21.65 -9.91 3.29
C ASN A 321 -20.95 -11.27 3.34
N ASN A 322 -21.30 -12.09 4.33
CA ASN A 322 -20.80 -13.47 4.46
C ASN A 322 -19.25 -13.55 4.45
N GLY A 323 -18.59 -12.62 5.16
CA GLY A 323 -17.13 -12.60 5.27
C GLY A 323 -16.41 -11.93 4.09
N PHE A 324 -17.13 -11.34 3.13
CA PHE A 324 -16.52 -10.61 2.02
C PHE A 324 -16.56 -9.09 2.25
N GLY A 325 -15.45 -8.42 1.97
CA GLY A 325 -15.35 -6.97 1.98
C GLY A 325 -14.16 -6.47 1.16
N ILE A 326 -14.21 -5.21 0.77
CA ILE A 326 -13.12 -4.55 0.05
C ILE A 326 -12.54 -3.47 0.96
N MET A 327 -11.28 -3.61 1.32
CA MET A 327 -10.52 -2.53 1.93
C MET A 327 -10.30 -1.46 0.86
N LYS A 328 -10.88 -0.28 1.07
CA LYS A 328 -10.92 0.82 0.09
C LYS A 328 -9.54 1.10 -0.50
N LEU A 329 -9.42 1.08 -1.82
CA LEU A 329 -8.20 1.33 -2.58
C LEU A 329 -7.02 0.40 -2.22
N HIS A 330 -7.29 -0.74 -1.59
CA HIS A 330 -6.26 -1.67 -1.13
C HIS A 330 -6.45 -3.05 -1.75
N GLY A 331 -7.55 -3.72 -1.43
CA GLY A 331 -7.81 -5.08 -1.92
C GLY A 331 -8.99 -5.73 -1.24
N GLU A 332 -9.28 -6.96 -1.67
CA GLU A 332 -10.38 -7.77 -1.17
C GLU A 332 -9.95 -8.55 0.08
N LEU A 333 -10.87 -8.69 1.03
CA LEU A 333 -10.76 -9.56 2.19
C LEU A 333 -11.91 -10.56 2.15
N CYS A 334 -11.60 -11.86 2.22
CA CYS A 334 -12.58 -12.92 2.17
C CYS A 334 -12.33 -13.93 3.29
N ILE A 335 -13.37 -14.15 4.12
CA ILE A 335 -13.33 -15.03 5.30
C ILE A 335 -14.15 -16.30 5.00
N GLY A 336 -13.59 -17.45 5.36
CA GLY A 336 -14.24 -18.75 5.15
C GLY A 336 -13.97 -19.76 6.27
N ASP A 337 -14.65 -20.92 6.15
CA ASP A 337 -14.44 -22.07 7.02
C ASP A 337 -13.16 -22.85 6.63
N SER A 338 -12.65 -22.62 5.44
CA SER A 338 -11.38 -23.11 4.90
C SER A 338 -10.84 -22.12 3.86
N LEU A 339 -9.59 -22.29 3.41
CA LEU A 339 -9.07 -21.50 2.30
C LEU A 339 -9.85 -21.79 1.01
N TYR A 340 -10.31 -23.02 0.81
CA TYR A 340 -11.17 -23.36 -0.35
C TYR A 340 -12.52 -22.62 -0.29
N ASP A 341 -13.17 -22.55 0.88
CA ASP A 341 -14.43 -21.83 1.05
C ASP A 341 -14.25 -20.34 0.79
N ALA A 342 -13.21 -19.72 1.37
CA ALA A 342 -12.88 -18.33 1.12
C ALA A 342 -12.60 -18.04 -0.37
N LEU A 343 -11.90 -18.96 -1.07
CA LEU A 343 -11.67 -18.87 -2.52
C LEU A 343 -12.98 -18.94 -3.32
N GLN A 344 -13.90 -19.85 -2.99
CA GLN A 344 -15.18 -19.96 -3.69
C GLN A 344 -16.04 -18.71 -3.50
N LYS A 345 -16.08 -18.16 -2.28
CA LYS A 345 -16.75 -16.89 -2.00
C LYS A 345 -16.15 -15.75 -2.84
N LEU A 346 -14.82 -15.66 -2.92
CA LEU A 346 -14.11 -14.65 -3.70
C LEU A 346 -14.43 -14.79 -5.20
N LYS A 347 -14.39 -16.03 -5.74
CA LYS A 347 -14.72 -16.31 -7.15
C LYS A 347 -16.15 -15.93 -7.49
N GLY A 348 -17.11 -16.19 -6.61
CA GLY A 348 -18.51 -15.80 -6.78
C GLY A 348 -18.72 -14.30 -6.98
N ARG A 349 -17.82 -13.45 -6.42
CA ARG A 349 -17.90 -11.99 -6.57
C ARG A 349 -17.47 -11.45 -7.94
N ILE A 350 -16.85 -12.27 -8.79
CA ILE A 350 -16.51 -11.84 -10.17
C ILE A 350 -17.76 -11.53 -10.98
N GLU A 351 -18.83 -12.30 -10.76
CA GLU A 351 -20.09 -12.09 -11.46
C GLU A 351 -20.76 -10.78 -11.04
N ASP A 352 -20.65 -10.42 -9.75
CA ASP A 352 -21.15 -9.17 -9.21
C ASP A 352 -20.39 -7.93 -9.77
N ALA A 353 -19.20 -8.12 -10.31
CA ALA A 353 -18.33 -7.04 -10.83
C ALA A 353 -18.52 -6.74 -12.33
N LYS A 354 -19.29 -7.59 -13.05
CA LYS A 354 -19.66 -7.38 -14.44
C LYS A 354 -20.82 -6.39 -14.55
#